data_ca468e339de6436a7526257255b4b2d4
#
_entry.id   ca468e339de6436a7526257255b4b2d4
#
_cell.length_a   1.000
_cell.length_b   1.000
_cell.length_c   1.000
_cell.angle_alpha   90.00
_cell.angle_beta   90.00
_cell.angle_gamma   90.00
#
_symmetry.space_group_name_H-M   'P 1'
#
loop_
_entity.id
_entity.type
_entity.pdbx_description
1 polymer ?
#
loop_
_entity_poly.entity_id
_entity_poly.type
_entity_poly.pdbx_seq_one_letter_code
_entity_poly.pdbx_strand_id
1 'polypeptide(L)'
;GDVLSALPFDLYGDPAEPGLVCAPFLTAPASGPNVSVFDNGLPLDRTDWLRGGRLEHLTYHRAGAARSGATPTAPVDNLVLDLPGAGGTVDDLVARTERGLLLTCLWYIREVDPATLLLTGLTRDGVYVIEDGRIVGATNNFRFNESPVDVLARATEAGGTVRALGREFGEWVNRTAMPPLRVPDFNMSSVSQAS
;
A
#
# COMPACT_ATOMS: atom_id res chain seq x y z
N GLY A 1 -4.96 10.79 -15.71
CA GLY A 1 -3.81 10.27 -15.08
C GLY A 1 -3.13 9.11 -15.75
N ASP A 2 -1.93 8.84 -15.27
CA ASP A 2 -1.10 7.74 -15.77
C ASP A 2 -1.68 6.39 -15.34
N VAL A 3 -1.51 5.37 -16.18
CA VAL A 3 -1.86 3.99 -15.83
C VAL A 3 -0.72 3.42 -15.00
N LEU A 4 -0.99 3.06 -13.75
CA LEU A 4 0.00 2.53 -12.81
C LEU A 4 -0.12 1.02 -12.61
N SER A 5 -1.21 0.41 -13.04
CA SER A 5 -1.42 -1.04 -12.96
C SER A 5 -2.23 -1.56 -14.14
N ALA A 6 -1.89 -2.76 -14.62
CA ALA A 6 -2.68 -3.48 -15.61
C ALA A 6 -3.97 -4.06 -15.00
N LEU A 7 -3.93 -4.43 -13.72
CA LEU A 7 -5.12 -4.79 -12.97
C LEU A 7 -5.87 -3.52 -12.57
N PRO A 8 -7.21 -3.50 -12.67
CA PRO A 8 -8.02 -2.31 -12.41
C PRO A 8 -8.20 -2.06 -10.90
N PHE A 9 -7.10 -1.85 -10.18
CA PHE A 9 -7.13 -1.52 -8.76
C PHE A 9 -7.76 -0.16 -8.50
N ASP A 10 -8.54 -0.10 -7.44
CA ASP A 10 -8.96 1.13 -6.79
C ASP A 10 -8.18 1.31 -5.49
N LEU A 11 -7.50 2.45 -5.33
CA LEU A 11 -6.87 2.87 -4.08
C LEU A 11 -7.57 4.12 -3.60
N TYR A 12 -8.15 4.09 -2.42
CA TYR A 12 -8.93 5.22 -1.91
C TYR A 12 -8.86 5.37 -0.40
N GLY A 13 -9.20 6.57 0.08
CA GLY A 13 -9.58 6.83 1.46
C GLY A 13 -11.04 7.29 1.50
N ASP A 14 -11.81 6.85 2.49
CA ASP A 14 -13.20 7.25 2.70
C ASP A 14 -13.49 7.33 4.21
N PRO A 15 -13.77 8.53 4.76
CA PRO A 15 -14.05 8.66 6.19
C PRO A 15 -15.25 7.80 6.66
N ALA A 16 -16.16 7.46 5.76
CA ALA A 16 -17.34 6.65 6.05
C ALA A 16 -17.16 5.14 5.77
N GLU A 17 -15.96 4.70 5.38
CA GLU A 17 -15.70 3.29 5.03
C GLU A 17 -16.09 2.35 6.17
N PRO A 18 -16.98 1.36 5.94
CA PRO A 18 -17.42 0.44 6.96
C PRO A 18 -16.27 -0.32 7.65
N GLY A 19 -16.22 -0.27 8.96
CA GLY A 19 -15.16 -0.88 9.77
C GLY A 19 -13.83 -0.09 9.80
N LEU A 20 -13.69 0.98 9.00
CA LEU A 20 -12.52 1.85 8.94
C LEU A 20 -12.89 3.33 9.14
N VAL A 21 -14.03 3.61 9.73
CA VAL A 21 -14.53 4.97 9.96
C VAL A 21 -13.50 5.85 10.65
N CYS A 22 -13.30 7.08 10.16
CA CYS A 22 -12.40 8.06 10.72
C CYS A 22 -13.02 9.47 10.68
N ALA A 23 -12.29 10.50 11.14
CA ALA A 23 -12.78 11.87 11.14
C ALA A 23 -13.03 12.36 9.69
N PRO A 24 -14.18 13.02 9.43
CA PRO A 24 -14.49 13.57 8.11
C PRO A 24 -13.85 14.95 7.87
N PHE A 25 -12.80 15.26 8.59
CA PHE A 25 -12.02 16.50 8.46
C PHE A 25 -10.59 16.29 8.93
N LEU A 26 -9.67 17.04 8.34
CA LEU A 26 -8.26 16.98 8.71
C LEU A 26 -8.04 17.64 10.09
N THR A 27 -7.23 16.97 10.90
CA THR A 27 -6.68 17.52 12.14
C THR A 27 -5.16 17.45 12.11
N ALA A 28 -4.51 18.59 12.32
CA ALA A 28 -3.06 18.68 12.38
C ALA A 28 -2.66 19.38 13.68
N PRO A 29 -2.13 18.67 14.68
CA PRO A 29 -1.69 19.26 15.94
C PRO A 29 -0.42 20.10 15.77
N ALA A 30 0.39 19.81 14.76
CA ALA A 30 1.61 20.53 14.41
C ALA A 30 1.84 20.48 12.89
N SER A 31 2.59 21.44 12.37
CA SER A 31 3.04 21.39 10.97
C SER A 31 4.24 20.49 10.82
N GLY A 32 4.30 19.74 9.70
CA GLY A 32 5.36 18.84 9.33
C GLY A 32 5.49 18.75 7.81
N PRO A 33 6.30 17.81 7.28
CA PRO A 33 6.53 17.69 5.84
C PRO A 33 5.26 17.46 5.02
N ASN A 34 4.32 16.68 5.57
CA ASN A 34 3.14 16.19 4.85
C ASN A 34 1.81 16.79 5.37
N VAL A 35 1.85 17.66 6.37
CA VAL A 35 0.66 18.21 7.01
C VAL A 35 0.95 19.61 7.53
N SER A 36 -0.07 20.50 7.53
CA SER A 36 0.03 21.85 8.05
C SER A 36 -1.13 22.15 9.00
N VAL A 37 -0.84 22.84 10.10
CA VAL A 37 -1.90 23.35 11.00
C VAL A 37 -2.89 24.28 10.29
N PHE A 38 -2.48 24.90 9.20
CA PHE A 38 -3.35 25.73 8.37
C PHE A 38 -4.35 24.92 7.52
N ASP A 39 -4.20 23.61 7.47
CA ASP A 39 -5.14 22.71 6.79
C ASP A 39 -6.21 22.16 7.74
N ASN A 40 -6.15 22.47 9.04
CA ASN A 40 -7.16 22.06 10.01
C ASN A 40 -8.58 22.42 9.55
N GLY A 41 -9.49 21.46 9.75
CA GLY A 41 -10.88 21.60 9.33
C GLY A 41 -11.10 21.46 7.82
N LEU A 42 -10.10 21.08 7.04
CA LEU A 42 -10.32 20.72 5.65
C LEU A 42 -11.26 19.51 5.60
N PRO A 43 -12.43 19.61 4.92
CA PRO A 43 -13.34 18.48 4.83
C PRO A 43 -12.68 17.33 4.08
N LEU A 44 -12.94 16.12 4.53
CA LEU A 44 -12.48 14.88 3.92
C LEU A 44 -13.71 14.09 3.48
N ASP A 45 -13.73 13.79 2.20
CA ASP A 45 -14.70 12.90 1.58
C ASP A 45 -13.96 11.72 0.94
N ARG A 46 -14.69 10.76 0.39
CA ARG A 46 -14.08 9.70 -0.39
C ARG A 46 -13.17 10.30 -1.47
N THR A 47 -11.91 9.94 -1.42
CA THR A 47 -10.89 10.35 -2.38
C THR A 47 -10.28 9.12 -3.02
N ASP A 48 -10.46 8.96 -4.33
CA ASP A 48 -9.85 7.89 -5.10
C ASP A 48 -8.46 8.37 -5.56
N TRP A 49 -7.42 7.78 -5.02
CA TRP A 49 -6.03 8.00 -5.44
C TRP A 49 -5.74 7.29 -6.76
N LEU A 50 -6.20 6.03 -6.84
CA LEU A 50 -6.26 5.26 -8.08
C LEU A 50 -7.71 4.83 -8.32
N ARG A 51 -8.11 4.82 -9.59
CA ARG A 51 -9.37 4.23 -10.02
C ARG A 51 -9.15 3.40 -11.29
N GLY A 52 -9.49 2.12 -11.23
CA GLY A 52 -9.27 1.21 -12.34
C GLY A 52 -7.81 1.14 -12.79
N GLY A 53 -6.84 1.22 -11.86
CA GLY A 53 -5.41 1.22 -12.12
C GLY A 53 -4.83 2.56 -12.60
N ARG A 54 -5.63 3.63 -12.66
CA ARG A 54 -5.20 4.97 -13.10
C ARG A 54 -5.05 5.92 -11.94
N LEU A 55 -4.00 6.77 -11.99
CA LEU A 55 -3.81 7.85 -11.03
C LEU A 55 -4.86 8.94 -11.25
N GLU A 56 -5.70 9.20 -10.24
CA GLU A 56 -6.74 10.23 -10.27
C GLU A 56 -6.35 11.47 -9.47
N HIS A 57 -5.84 11.29 -8.25
CA HIS A 57 -5.50 12.39 -7.37
C HIS A 57 -4.11 12.25 -6.77
N LEU A 58 -3.51 13.39 -6.44
CA LEU A 58 -2.33 13.53 -5.59
C LEU A 58 -2.70 14.35 -4.36
N THR A 59 -1.95 14.21 -3.30
CA THR A 59 -2.15 15.00 -2.08
C THR A 59 -1.66 16.44 -2.27
N TYR A 60 -2.51 17.40 -1.91
CA TYR A 60 -2.19 18.82 -1.90
C TYR A 60 -2.68 19.47 -0.61
N HIS A 61 -1.80 19.99 0.21
CA HIS A 61 -2.18 20.92 1.26
C HIS A 61 -2.57 22.28 0.65
N ARG A 62 -3.34 23.12 1.38
CA ARG A 62 -3.90 24.39 0.85
C ARG A 62 -2.86 25.27 0.15
N ALA A 63 -1.69 25.46 0.79
CA ALA A 63 -0.64 26.29 0.20
C ALA A 63 -0.02 25.67 -1.07
N GLY A 64 0.10 24.36 -1.15
CA GLY A 64 0.55 23.65 -2.34
C GLY A 64 -0.47 23.74 -3.48
N ALA A 65 -1.72 23.50 -3.17
CA ALA A 65 -2.84 23.62 -4.10
C ALA A 65 -2.94 25.03 -4.71
N ALA A 66 -2.83 26.07 -3.87
CA ALA A 66 -2.84 27.46 -4.34
C ALA A 66 -1.71 27.77 -5.31
N ARG A 67 -0.51 27.19 -5.10
CA ARG A 67 0.64 27.40 -6.01
C ARG A 67 0.50 26.67 -7.35
N SER A 68 -0.12 25.49 -7.34
CA SER A 68 -0.26 24.64 -8.54
C SER A 68 -1.58 24.82 -9.27
N GLY A 69 -2.51 25.64 -8.73
CA GLY A 69 -3.87 25.77 -9.26
C GLY A 69 -4.74 24.51 -9.07
N ALA A 70 -4.33 23.63 -8.14
CA ALA A 70 -5.06 22.41 -7.82
C ALA A 70 -6.10 22.64 -6.71
N THR A 71 -6.96 21.67 -6.50
CA THR A 71 -7.83 21.61 -5.32
C THR A 71 -7.09 21.02 -4.13
N PRO A 72 -7.19 21.60 -2.92
CA PRO A 72 -6.66 20.97 -1.73
C PRO A 72 -7.21 19.56 -1.55
N THR A 73 -6.32 18.58 -1.43
CA THR A 73 -6.66 17.17 -1.30
C THR A 73 -5.80 16.57 -0.21
N ALA A 74 -6.35 16.41 0.98
CA ALA A 74 -5.64 15.86 2.11
C ALA A 74 -5.81 14.34 2.19
N PRO A 75 -4.84 13.62 2.74
CA PRO A 75 -4.99 12.20 2.99
C PRO A 75 -6.07 11.95 4.04
N VAL A 76 -6.87 10.93 3.82
CA VAL A 76 -7.84 10.41 4.79
C VAL A 76 -7.10 9.47 5.75
N ASP A 77 -7.54 9.39 7.01
CA ASP A 77 -6.94 8.52 8.05
C ASP A 77 -7.21 7.02 7.85
N ASN A 78 -7.71 6.64 6.70
CA ASN A 78 -7.81 5.25 6.27
C ASN A 78 -7.33 5.08 4.84
N LEU A 79 -7.01 3.84 4.47
CA LEU A 79 -6.56 3.51 3.12
C LEU A 79 -7.05 2.12 2.73
N VAL A 80 -7.71 2.04 1.60
CA VAL A 80 -8.22 0.80 1.03
C VAL A 80 -7.63 0.61 -0.35
N LEU A 81 -7.02 -0.55 -0.57
CA LEU A 81 -6.71 -1.06 -1.91
C LEU A 81 -7.70 -2.17 -2.22
N ASP A 82 -8.41 -2.06 -3.32
CA ASP A 82 -9.38 -3.06 -3.76
C ASP A 82 -9.17 -3.42 -5.23
N LEU A 83 -9.44 -4.66 -5.58
CA LEU A 83 -9.59 -5.09 -6.96
C LEU A 83 -11.06 -5.52 -7.14
N PRO A 84 -11.90 -4.67 -7.76
CA PRO A 84 -13.33 -4.96 -7.89
C PRO A 84 -13.60 -6.32 -8.52
N GLY A 85 -14.38 -7.14 -7.82
CA GLY A 85 -14.70 -8.50 -8.26
C GLY A 85 -13.65 -9.56 -7.92
N ALA A 86 -12.52 -9.19 -7.33
CA ALA A 86 -11.58 -10.17 -6.80
C ALA A 86 -12.13 -10.85 -5.55
N GLY A 87 -11.68 -12.06 -5.32
CA GLY A 87 -12.09 -12.87 -4.18
C GLY A 87 -11.04 -13.94 -3.88
N GLY A 88 -11.33 -14.71 -2.85
CA GLY A 88 -10.38 -15.72 -2.36
C GLY A 88 -9.45 -15.18 -1.29
N THR A 89 -8.73 -16.08 -0.67
CA THR A 89 -7.87 -15.86 0.48
C THR A 89 -6.39 -15.96 0.09
N VAL A 90 -5.51 -15.71 1.06
CA VAL A 90 -4.07 -16.03 0.92
C VAL A 90 -3.87 -17.49 0.56
N ASP A 91 -4.62 -18.41 1.21
CA ASP A 91 -4.49 -19.84 0.95
C ASP A 91 -4.89 -20.22 -0.48
N ASP A 92 -5.88 -19.53 -1.04
CA ASP A 92 -6.27 -19.72 -2.45
C ASP A 92 -5.16 -19.27 -3.40
N LEU A 93 -4.47 -18.17 -3.12
CA LEU A 93 -3.32 -17.72 -3.90
C LEU A 93 -2.15 -18.71 -3.77
N VAL A 94 -1.87 -19.17 -2.57
CA VAL A 94 -0.84 -20.20 -2.30
C VAL A 94 -1.15 -21.44 -3.11
N ALA A 95 -2.38 -21.95 -3.06
CA ALA A 95 -2.79 -23.16 -3.77
C ALA A 95 -2.60 -23.10 -5.30
N ARG A 96 -2.60 -21.91 -5.87
CA ARG A 96 -2.35 -21.67 -7.31
C ARG A 96 -0.92 -21.24 -7.64
N THR A 97 -0.01 -21.31 -6.68
CA THR A 97 1.41 -20.92 -6.86
C THR A 97 2.27 -22.17 -6.97
N GLU A 98 2.86 -22.39 -8.14
CA GLU A 98 3.76 -23.52 -8.36
C GLU A 98 5.04 -23.39 -7.53
N ARG A 99 5.67 -22.20 -7.59
CA ARG A 99 6.87 -21.87 -6.82
C ARG A 99 6.88 -20.39 -6.44
N GLY A 100 7.16 -20.09 -5.18
CA GLY A 100 7.19 -18.70 -4.71
C GLY A 100 7.55 -18.55 -3.24
N LEU A 101 7.41 -17.32 -2.77
CA LEU A 101 7.54 -16.97 -1.36
C LEU A 101 6.24 -16.28 -0.90
N LEU A 102 5.73 -16.70 0.25
CA LEU A 102 4.73 -15.93 0.98
C LEU A 102 5.44 -14.97 1.93
N LEU A 103 5.26 -13.68 1.68
CA LEU A 103 5.77 -12.59 2.53
C LEU A 103 4.63 -12.11 3.44
N THR A 104 4.84 -12.15 4.74
CA THR A 104 3.81 -11.74 5.71
C THR A 104 3.96 -10.30 6.17
N CYS A 105 5.16 -9.76 6.09
CA CYS A 105 5.44 -8.38 6.52
C CYS A 105 6.63 -7.80 5.75
N LEU A 106 6.49 -6.56 5.33
CA LEU A 106 7.56 -5.70 4.85
C LEU A 106 7.85 -4.66 5.94
N TRP A 107 9.12 -4.50 6.31
CA TRP A 107 9.55 -3.72 7.45
C TRP A 107 10.81 -2.91 7.15
N TYR A 108 11.07 -1.92 7.99
CA TYR A 108 12.27 -1.08 7.89
C TYR A 108 12.41 -0.42 6.52
N ILE A 109 11.29 0.11 6.03
CA ILE A 109 11.19 0.69 4.68
C ILE A 109 11.84 2.07 4.68
N ARG A 110 12.77 2.29 3.75
CA ARG A 110 13.49 3.55 3.58
C ARG A 110 13.51 3.94 2.12
N GLU A 111 13.41 5.23 1.86
CA GLU A 111 13.56 5.79 0.54
C GLU A 111 15.03 5.69 0.08
N VAL A 112 15.21 5.25 -1.16
CA VAL A 112 16.51 5.17 -1.85
C VAL A 112 16.58 6.23 -2.93
N ASP A 113 15.55 6.33 -3.75
CA ASP A 113 15.44 7.32 -4.81
C ASP A 113 14.01 7.82 -4.92
N PRO A 114 13.76 9.10 -4.53
CA PRO A 114 12.42 9.69 -4.60
C PRO A 114 11.92 9.89 -6.03
N ALA A 115 12.81 10.01 -7.01
CA ALA A 115 12.40 10.25 -8.40
C ALA A 115 11.74 9.01 -9.02
N THR A 116 12.18 7.82 -8.63
CA THR A 116 11.62 6.54 -9.07
C THR A 116 10.73 5.87 -8.02
N LEU A 117 10.55 6.53 -6.87
CA LEU A 117 9.90 5.96 -5.68
C LEU A 117 10.54 4.64 -5.23
N LEU A 118 11.83 4.47 -5.47
CA LEU A 118 12.55 3.26 -5.08
C LEU A 118 12.71 3.22 -3.57
N LEU A 119 12.23 2.15 -2.99
CA LEU A 119 12.32 1.86 -1.56
C LEU A 119 13.22 0.64 -1.32
N THR A 120 13.95 0.65 -0.22
CA THR A 120 14.59 -0.55 0.34
C THR A 120 13.92 -0.91 1.64
N GLY A 121 13.95 -2.19 1.99
CA GLY A 121 13.39 -2.66 3.26
C GLY A 121 13.79 -4.11 3.54
N LEU A 122 13.18 -4.67 4.56
CA LEU A 122 13.38 -6.05 4.99
C LEU A 122 12.04 -6.79 5.00
N THR A 123 12.04 -8.03 4.61
CA THR A 123 10.95 -8.94 4.99
C THR A 123 11.08 -9.27 6.47
N ARG A 124 9.95 -9.51 7.14
CA ARG A 124 9.93 -9.81 8.58
C ARG A 124 8.75 -10.71 8.94
N ASP A 125 8.81 -11.28 10.14
CA ASP A 125 7.74 -12.04 10.80
C ASP A 125 7.29 -13.32 10.08
N GLY A 126 8.03 -13.74 9.08
CA GLY A 126 7.83 -14.98 8.36
C GLY A 126 7.92 -14.79 6.85
N VAL A 127 8.84 -15.54 6.29
CA VAL A 127 8.94 -15.77 4.85
C VAL A 127 8.82 -17.26 4.64
N TYR A 128 7.81 -17.69 3.90
CA TYR A 128 7.51 -19.09 3.72
C TYR A 128 7.71 -19.51 2.26
N VAL A 129 8.32 -20.66 2.08
CA VAL A 129 8.54 -21.25 0.76
C VAL A 129 7.27 -21.96 0.29
N ILE A 130 6.84 -21.63 -0.92
CA ILE A 130 5.71 -22.29 -1.59
C ILE A 130 6.26 -23.17 -2.71
N GLU A 131 5.84 -24.44 -2.72
CA GLU A 131 6.08 -25.39 -3.78
C GLU A 131 4.80 -26.18 -4.07
N ASP A 132 4.44 -26.30 -5.34
CA ASP A 132 3.26 -27.05 -5.80
C ASP A 132 1.97 -26.74 -5.03
N GLY A 133 1.72 -25.46 -4.80
CA GLY A 133 0.50 -24.98 -4.12
C GLY A 133 0.50 -25.18 -2.61
N ARG A 134 1.64 -25.42 -1.97
CA ARG A 134 1.75 -25.68 -0.54
C ARG A 134 2.92 -24.94 0.10
N ILE A 135 2.73 -24.51 1.33
CA ILE A 135 3.84 -24.01 2.16
C ILE A 135 4.63 -25.25 2.63
N VAL A 136 5.89 -25.34 2.19
CA VAL A 136 6.79 -26.46 2.50
C VAL A 136 7.78 -26.15 3.62
N GLY A 137 7.95 -24.89 3.99
CA GLY A 137 8.82 -24.49 5.08
C GLY A 137 8.98 -22.97 5.19
N ALA A 138 9.78 -22.54 6.14
CA ALA A 138 10.18 -21.15 6.30
C ALA A 138 11.62 -20.95 5.76
N THR A 139 11.94 -19.71 5.39
CA THR A 139 13.29 -19.32 4.98
C THR A 139 13.72 -18.05 5.71
N ASN A 140 14.95 -17.62 5.46
CA ASN A 140 15.48 -16.38 6.02
C ASN A 140 14.71 -15.15 5.54
N ASN A 141 14.83 -14.07 6.29
CA ASN A 141 14.41 -12.77 5.80
C ASN A 141 15.35 -12.26 4.70
N PHE A 142 14.83 -11.36 3.90
CA PHE A 142 15.54 -10.76 2.77
C PHE A 142 15.49 -9.24 2.87
N ARG A 143 16.52 -8.60 2.35
CA ARG A 143 16.44 -7.20 1.95
C ARG A 143 15.79 -7.15 0.58
N PHE A 144 14.88 -6.21 0.39
CA PHE A 144 14.29 -5.94 -0.91
C PHE A 144 14.58 -4.51 -1.38
N ASN A 145 14.51 -4.29 -2.69
CA ASN A 145 14.50 -2.97 -3.31
C ASN A 145 13.38 -2.94 -4.34
N GLU A 146 12.31 -2.20 -4.03
CA GLU A 146 11.12 -2.16 -4.86
C GLU A 146 10.51 -0.75 -4.90
N SER A 147 9.91 -0.39 -6.03
CA SER A 147 8.99 0.73 -6.11
C SER A 147 7.56 0.22 -5.91
N PRO A 148 6.74 0.82 -5.04
CA PRO A 148 5.34 0.41 -4.87
C PRO A 148 4.52 0.54 -6.16
N VAL A 149 4.88 1.48 -7.03
CA VAL A 149 4.26 1.61 -8.37
C VAL A 149 4.59 0.42 -9.24
N ASP A 150 5.87 -0.01 -9.27
CA ASP A 150 6.30 -1.17 -10.04
C ASP A 150 5.72 -2.49 -9.49
N VAL A 151 5.56 -2.60 -8.18
CA VAL A 151 4.89 -3.73 -7.53
C VAL A 151 3.44 -3.84 -8.01
N LEU A 152 2.69 -2.73 -8.01
CA LEU A 152 1.31 -2.71 -8.52
C LEU A 152 1.25 -2.97 -10.03
N ALA A 153 2.19 -2.44 -10.80
CA ALA A 153 2.25 -2.65 -12.25
C ALA A 153 2.49 -4.12 -12.62
N ARG A 154 3.28 -4.84 -11.81
CA ARG A 154 3.59 -6.26 -12.01
C ARG A 154 2.61 -7.22 -11.34
N ALA A 155 1.71 -6.74 -10.51
CA ALA A 155 0.72 -7.60 -9.86
C ALA A 155 -0.12 -8.35 -10.90
N THR A 156 -0.19 -9.67 -10.79
CA THR A 156 -0.90 -10.54 -11.73
C THR A 156 -2.20 -11.10 -11.17
N GLU A 157 -2.36 -11.06 -9.86
CA GLU A 157 -3.54 -11.58 -9.16
C GLU A 157 -3.70 -10.88 -7.81
N ALA A 158 -4.94 -10.71 -7.38
CA ALA A 158 -5.30 -10.27 -6.04
C ALA A 158 -6.38 -11.17 -5.45
N GLY A 159 -6.33 -11.40 -4.15
CA GLY A 159 -7.43 -11.99 -3.40
C GLY A 159 -8.47 -10.95 -2.99
N GLY A 160 -9.41 -11.35 -2.13
CA GLY A 160 -10.39 -10.43 -1.54
C GLY A 160 -9.73 -9.43 -0.60
N THR A 161 -10.21 -8.19 -0.61
CA THR A 161 -9.75 -7.13 0.30
C THR A 161 -10.15 -7.46 1.73
N VAL A 162 -9.19 -7.43 2.63
CA VAL A 162 -9.36 -7.70 4.07
C VAL A 162 -8.66 -6.66 4.92
N ARG A 163 -9.07 -6.51 6.17
CA ARG A 163 -8.35 -5.62 7.09
C ARG A 163 -6.88 -6.01 7.16
N ALA A 164 -6.02 -5.03 6.99
CA ALA A 164 -4.58 -5.17 7.04
C ALA A 164 -3.99 -4.27 8.13
N LEU A 165 -2.83 -4.62 8.63
CA LEU A 165 -2.09 -3.81 9.59
C LEU A 165 -0.92 -3.14 8.90
N GLY A 166 -0.95 -1.83 8.80
CA GLY A 166 0.18 -1.01 8.33
C GLY A 166 1.26 -0.95 9.41
N ARG A 167 2.01 -2.02 9.57
CA ARG A 167 2.83 -2.23 10.76
C ARG A 167 3.90 -1.16 10.99
N GLU A 168 4.65 -0.77 9.97
CA GLU A 168 5.70 0.23 10.13
C GLU A 168 5.14 1.67 10.21
N PHE A 169 4.08 1.93 9.48
CA PHE A 169 3.45 3.24 9.41
C PHE A 169 2.08 3.28 10.12
N GLY A 170 1.84 2.35 11.02
CA GLY A 170 0.58 2.22 11.75
C GLY A 170 0.24 3.41 12.65
N GLU A 171 1.22 4.25 12.97
CA GLU A 171 0.98 5.52 13.67
C GLU A 171 0.32 6.57 12.76
N TRP A 172 0.50 6.46 11.45
CA TRP A 172 0.02 7.42 10.46
C TRP A 172 -1.21 6.92 9.71
N VAL A 173 -1.22 5.61 9.38
CA VAL A 173 -2.35 4.97 8.70
C VAL A 173 -2.66 3.66 9.42
N ASN A 174 -3.49 3.73 10.46
CA ASN A 174 -3.82 2.58 11.29
C ASN A 174 -5.13 1.88 10.88
N ARG A 175 -5.82 2.40 9.88
CA ARG A 175 -7.07 1.89 9.34
C ARG A 175 -6.87 1.52 7.88
N THR A 176 -6.48 0.28 7.63
CA THR A 176 -6.21 -0.18 6.27
C THR A 176 -6.96 -1.46 5.94
N ALA A 177 -7.33 -1.61 4.66
CA ALA A 177 -7.80 -2.86 4.09
C ALA A 177 -7.10 -3.07 2.74
N MET A 178 -6.49 -4.25 2.57
CA MET A 178 -5.67 -4.56 1.40
C MET A 178 -5.92 -6.00 0.98
N PRO A 179 -5.87 -6.33 -0.32
CA PRO A 179 -5.90 -7.70 -0.79
C PRO A 179 -4.50 -8.33 -0.67
N PRO A 180 -4.38 -9.64 -0.50
CA PRO A 180 -3.15 -10.34 -0.81
C PRO A 180 -2.89 -10.25 -2.32
N LEU A 181 -1.61 -10.07 -2.69
CA LEU A 181 -1.19 -9.90 -4.07
C LEU A 181 -0.22 -11.00 -4.49
N ARG A 182 -0.32 -11.43 -5.76
CA ARG A 182 0.75 -12.16 -6.44
C ARG A 182 1.55 -11.21 -7.30
N VAL A 183 2.83 -11.11 -7.00
CA VAL A 183 3.76 -10.21 -7.71
C VAL A 183 4.94 -11.04 -8.20
N PRO A 184 5.13 -11.22 -9.51
CA PRO A 184 6.32 -11.87 -10.03
C PRO A 184 7.56 -10.98 -9.87
N ASP A 185 8.72 -11.62 -9.86
CA ASP A 185 10.03 -10.96 -9.89
C ASP A 185 10.23 -9.89 -8.81
N PHE A 186 9.69 -10.14 -7.60
CA PHE A 186 9.91 -9.25 -6.46
C PHE A 186 11.41 -9.23 -6.12
N ASN A 187 12.00 -8.04 -6.11
CA ASN A 187 13.45 -7.86 -6.03
C ASN A 187 14.01 -8.08 -4.62
N MET A 188 14.42 -9.31 -4.33
CA MET A 188 15.14 -9.70 -3.13
C MET A 188 16.64 -9.47 -3.35
N SER A 189 17.18 -8.35 -2.88
CA SER A 189 18.55 -7.92 -3.18
C SER A 189 19.62 -8.68 -2.37
N SER A 190 19.31 -9.17 -1.18
CA SER A 190 20.22 -9.98 -0.37
C SER A 190 19.49 -10.72 0.75
N VAL A 191 20.09 -11.77 1.26
CA VAL A 191 19.62 -12.44 2.48
C VAL A 191 19.91 -11.54 3.68
N SER A 192 18.90 -11.33 4.53
CA SER A 192 19.07 -10.68 5.81
C SER A 192 19.36 -11.74 6.87
N GLN A 193 20.53 -11.67 7.48
CA GLN A 193 20.78 -12.49 8.67
C GLN A 193 19.92 -11.91 9.80
N ALA A 194 18.84 -12.60 10.11
CA ALA A 194 18.07 -12.28 11.30
C ALA A 194 18.91 -12.65 12.52
N SER A 195 19.22 -11.64 13.30
CA SER A 195 19.75 -11.80 14.67
C SER A 195 18.58 -11.91 15.64
#